data_856e561eaf8e09d4c4dd6946e1673d2b
#
_entry.id   856e561eaf8e09d4c4dd6946e1673d2b
#
_cell.length_a   1.000
_cell.length_b   1.000
_cell.length_c   1.000
_cell.angle_alpha   90.00
_cell.angle_beta   90.00
_cell.angle_gamma   90.00
#
_symmetry.space_group_name_H-M   'P 1'
#
loop_
_entity.id
_entity.type
_entity.pdbx_description
1 polymer ?
#
loop_
_entity_poly.entity_id
_entity_poly.type
_entity_poly.pdbx_seq_one_letter_code
_entity_poly.pdbx_strand_id
1 'polypeptide(L)'
;INYSPTGGGLLSGKYAKNNQPSRGRLIENEMYKVRYNEPEMFEIAERFTLLSKKYGHSPISLAIAWASSHPAITSPIIGGRNTEQLKDSLNSVKIEMTTDLRQEITDLSPNPGVATDRNEESTKHNYGQR
;
A
#
# COMPACT_ATOMS: atom_id res chain seq x y z
N ILE A 1 -1.64 8.58 -13.81
CA ILE A 1 -1.67 8.80 -12.34
C ILE A 1 -2.21 7.56 -11.65
N ASN A 2 -1.71 7.23 -10.47
CA ASN A 2 -2.27 6.18 -9.64
C ASN A 2 -2.85 6.74 -8.34
N TYR A 3 -3.81 6.03 -7.75
CA TYR A 3 -4.42 6.36 -6.47
C TYR A 3 -4.11 5.27 -5.42
N SER A 4 -4.25 5.64 -4.16
CA SER A 4 -4.01 4.73 -3.02
C SER A 4 -2.63 4.05 -3.02
N PRO A 5 -1.52 4.77 -3.18
CA PRO A 5 -0.18 4.19 -3.25
C PRO A 5 0.22 3.41 -1.98
N THR A 6 -0.51 3.58 -0.88
CA THR A 6 -0.32 2.84 0.37
C THR A 6 -1.31 1.69 0.57
N GLY A 7 -2.07 1.30 -0.48
CA GLY A 7 -3.06 0.22 -0.37
C GLY A 7 -4.15 0.53 0.67
N GLY A 8 -4.74 1.73 0.63
CA GLY A 8 -5.75 2.14 1.62
C GLY A 8 -5.23 2.29 3.05
N GLY A 9 -3.93 2.27 3.22
CA GLY A 9 -3.23 2.31 4.50
C GLY A 9 -2.68 0.95 4.95
N LEU A 10 -2.86 -0.13 4.17
CA LEU A 10 -2.29 -1.44 4.46
C LEU A 10 -0.77 -1.36 4.69
N LEU A 11 -0.06 -0.64 3.82
CA LEU A 11 1.40 -0.44 3.88
C LEU A 11 1.82 0.68 4.83
N SER A 12 0.98 1.09 5.79
CA SER A 12 1.33 2.16 6.74
C SER A 12 2.19 1.73 7.92
N GLY A 13 2.50 0.44 8.03
CA GLY A 13 3.28 -0.12 9.14
C GLY A 13 2.47 -0.46 10.39
N LYS A 14 1.16 -0.21 10.40
CA LYS A 14 0.29 -0.52 11.54
C LYS A 14 -0.46 -1.85 11.42
N TYR A 15 -0.39 -2.50 10.27
CA TYR A 15 -1.04 -3.78 10.03
C TYR A 15 0.01 -4.88 9.93
N ALA A 16 -0.23 -5.98 10.65
CA ALA A 16 0.54 -7.22 10.59
C ALA A 16 -0.41 -8.41 10.73
N LYS A 17 0.05 -9.61 10.39
CA LYS A 17 -0.78 -10.84 10.44
C LYS A 17 -1.47 -11.04 11.79
N ASN A 18 -0.74 -10.85 12.88
CA ASN A 18 -1.22 -11.11 14.24
C ASN A 18 -1.42 -9.81 15.06
N ASN A 19 -1.34 -8.65 14.43
CA ASN A 19 -1.51 -7.38 15.11
C ASN A 19 -2.21 -6.38 14.18
N GLN A 20 -3.49 -6.14 14.47
CA GLN A 20 -4.28 -5.17 13.75
C GLN A 20 -4.71 -4.04 14.67
N PRO A 21 -4.72 -2.80 14.19
CA PRO A 21 -5.17 -1.67 15.00
C PRO A 21 -6.67 -1.78 15.29
N SER A 22 -7.12 -1.21 16.40
CA SER A 22 -8.54 -1.14 16.74
C SER A 22 -9.34 -0.22 15.80
N ARG A 23 -8.69 0.70 15.09
CA ARG A 23 -9.29 1.67 14.17
C ARG A 23 -8.48 1.82 12.90
N GLY A 24 -9.17 2.06 11.80
CA GLY A 24 -8.53 2.30 10.51
C GLY A 24 -9.42 1.92 9.34
N ARG A 25 -9.06 2.39 8.15
CA ARG A 25 -9.88 2.21 6.95
C ARG A 25 -10.17 0.74 6.62
N LEU A 26 -9.18 -0.14 6.83
CA LEU A 26 -9.35 -1.57 6.60
C LEU A 26 -10.22 -2.25 7.67
N ILE A 27 -10.46 -1.59 8.81
CA ILE A 27 -11.28 -2.12 9.90
C ILE A 27 -12.71 -1.54 9.86
N GLU A 28 -12.83 -0.25 9.51
CA GLU A 28 -14.07 0.51 9.65
C GLU A 28 -14.89 0.58 8.34
N ASN A 29 -14.28 0.26 7.19
CA ASN A 29 -14.93 0.40 5.88
C ASN A 29 -15.05 -0.95 5.17
N GLU A 30 -16.28 -1.43 4.97
CA GLU A 30 -16.56 -2.75 4.38
C GLU A 30 -15.94 -2.96 2.99
N MET A 31 -15.90 -1.94 2.14
CA MET A 31 -15.28 -2.03 0.83
C MET A 31 -13.78 -2.34 0.93
N TYR A 32 -13.09 -1.72 1.90
CA TYR A 32 -11.67 -1.98 2.13
C TYR A 32 -11.42 -3.31 2.82
N LYS A 33 -12.32 -3.76 3.72
CA LYS A 33 -12.26 -5.11 4.29
C LYS A 33 -12.32 -6.17 3.20
N VAL A 34 -13.28 -6.07 2.28
CA VAL A 34 -13.42 -7.01 1.18
C VAL A 34 -12.19 -7.01 0.27
N ARG A 35 -11.66 -5.83 -0.03
CA ARG A 35 -10.50 -5.67 -0.93
C ARG A 35 -9.21 -6.20 -0.33
N TYR A 36 -9.03 -6.08 0.98
CA TYR A 36 -7.80 -6.41 1.70
C TYR A 36 -8.07 -7.43 2.81
N ASN A 37 -8.72 -8.56 2.49
CA ASN A 37 -9.12 -9.59 3.44
C ASN A 37 -8.21 -10.83 3.43
N GLU A 38 -7.33 -10.97 2.44
CA GLU A 38 -6.47 -12.12 2.34
C GLU A 38 -5.34 -12.06 3.38
N PRO A 39 -5.15 -13.13 4.18
CA PRO A 39 -4.10 -13.17 5.20
C PRO A 39 -2.70 -12.89 4.65
N GLU A 40 -2.40 -13.34 3.43
CA GLU A 40 -1.12 -13.11 2.75
C GLU A 40 -0.82 -11.60 2.57
N MET A 41 -1.84 -10.78 2.33
CA MET A 41 -1.66 -9.32 2.19
C MET A 41 -1.09 -8.69 3.47
N PHE A 42 -1.51 -9.19 4.64
CA PHE A 42 -1.00 -8.71 5.93
C PHE A 42 0.43 -9.22 6.20
N GLU A 43 0.76 -10.42 5.75
CA GLU A 43 2.14 -10.93 5.82
C GLU A 43 3.08 -10.12 4.92
N ILE A 44 2.63 -9.77 3.71
CA ILE A 44 3.37 -8.89 2.80
C ILE A 44 3.55 -7.51 3.42
N ALA A 45 2.51 -6.93 4.02
CA ALA A 45 2.57 -5.62 4.68
C ALA A 45 3.55 -5.62 5.86
N GLU A 46 3.63 -6.70 6.62
CA GLU A 46 4.59 -6.86 7.70
C GLU A 46 6.03 -6.95 7.17
N ARG A 47 6.29 -7.78 6.15
CA ARG A 47 7.60 -7.87 5.48
C ARG A 47 8.01 -6.53 4.88
N PHE A 48 7.08 -5.81 4.26
CA PHE A 48 7.32 -4.47 3.73
C PHE A 48 7.70 -3.47 4.83
N THR A 49 7.05 -3.55 5.98
CA THR A 49 7.36 -2.70 7.15
C THR A 49 8.77 -2.99 7.68
N LEU A 50 9.16 -4.25 7.75
CA LEU A 50 10.52 -4.65 8.17
C LEU A 50 11.57 -4.16 7.16
N LEU A 51 11.29 -4.28 5.86
CA LEU A 51 12.16 -3.77 4.80
C LEU A 51 12.31 -2.24 4.89
N SER A 52 11.21 -1.52 5.11
CA SER A 52 11.25 -0.06 5.30
C SER A 52 12.18 0.34 6.44
N LYS A 53 12.10 -0.35 7.57
CA LYS A 53 12.98 -0.13 8.73
C LYS A 53 14.43 -0.44 8.42
N LYS A 54 14.70 -1.54 7.70
CA LYS A 54 16.06 -1.92 7.24
C LYS A 54 16.73 -0.76 6.47
N TYR A 55 15.97 -0.08 5.64
CA TYR A 55 16.46 1.06 4.84
C TYR A 55 16.30 2.43 5.52
N GLY A 56 15.82 2.49 6.75
CA GLY A 56 15.66 3.73 7.51
C GLY A 56 14.55 4.64 7.01
N HIS A 57 13.55 4.09 6.30
CA HIS A 57 12.45 4.84 5.74
C HIS A 57 11.13 4.58 6.46
N SER A 58 10.24 5.59 6.47
CA SER A 58 8.85 5.36 6.83
C SER A 58 8.19 4.43 5.80
N PRO A 59 7.38 3.45 6.23
CA PRO A 59 6.62 2.61 5.32
C PRO A 59 5.73 3.41 4.36
N ILE A 60 5.11 4.49 4.82
CA ILE A 60 4.28 5.37 3.99
C ILE A 60 5.12 6.03 2.89
N SER A 61 6.24 6.63 3.27
CA SER A 61 7.15 7.29 2.31
C SER A 61 7.69 6.29 1.30
N LEU A 62 8.11 5.09 1.74
CA LEU A 62 8.66 4.07 0.87
C LEU A 62 7.62 3.52 -0.12
N ALA A 63 6.38 3.28 0.32
CA ALA A 63 5.30 2.81 -0.55
C ALA A 63 4.98 3.82 -1.67
N ILE A 64 4.94 5.10 -1.32
CA ILE A 64 4.71 6.18 -2.29
C ILE A 64 5.88 6.31 -3.26
N ALA A 65 7.12 6.27 -2.77
CA ALA A 65 8.31 6.33 -3.61
C ALA A 65 8.38 5.14 -4.58
N TRP A 66 8.08 3.93 -4.11
CA TRP A 66 8.03 2.74 -4.97
C TRP A 66 6.97 2.87 -6.07
N ALA A 67 5.75 3.30 -5.72
CA ALA A 67 4.70 3.52 -6.70
C ALA A 67 5.08 4.60 -7.72
N SER A 68 5.65 5.71 -7.26
CA SER A 68 6.08 6.84 -8.11
C SER A 68 7.23 6.48 -9.05
N SER A 69 8.07 5.53 -8.69
CA SER A 69 9.24 5.13 -9.48
C SER A 69 8.89 4.26 -10.70
N HIS A 70 7.62 3.84 -10.85
CA HIS A 70 7.22 3.07 -12.01
C HIS A 70 7.14 3.95 -13.25
N PRO A 71 7.77 3.57 -14.38
CA PRO A 71 7.90 4.45 -15.57
C PRO A 71 6.56 4.84 -16.19
N ALA A 72 5.51 4.05 -15.98
CA ALA A 72 4.14 4.37 -16.44
C ALA A 72 3.35 5.29 -15.50
N ILE A 73 3.92 5.67 -14.34
CA ILE A 73 3.25 6.52 -13.36
C ILE A 73 3.83 7.93 -13.40
N THR A 74 3.05 8.88 -13.85
CA THR A 74 3.43 10.30 -13.86
C THR A 74 3.39 10.90 -12.45
N SER A 75 2.36 10.56 -11.66
CA SER A 75 2.17 11.10 -10.31
C SER A 75 1.25 10.21 -9.47
N PRO A 76 1.57 9.94 -8.20
CA PRO A 76 0.65 9.32 -7.26
C PRO A 76 -0.27 10.37 -6.63
N ILE A 77 -1.51 9.98 -6.36
CA ILE A 77 -2.43 10.79 -5.54
C ILE A 77 -2.19 10.45 -4.08
N ILE A 78 -1.72 11.41 -3.32
CA ILE A 78 -1.46 11.28 -1.88
C ILE A 78 -2.47 12.09 -1.07
N GLY A 79 -2.62 11.74 0.22
CA GLY A 79 -3.44 12.47 1.16
C GLY A 79 -3.11 12.08 2.60
N GLY A 80 -3.57 12.90 3.54
CA GLY A 80 -3.41 12.65 4.97
C GLY A 80 -4.59 13.24 5.74
N ARG A 81 -4.91 12.67 6.91
CA ARG A 81 -5.92 13.20 7.83
C ARG A 81 -5.42 14.41 8.62
N ASN A 82 -4.10 14.56 8.72
CA ASN A 82 -3.43 15.64 9.40
C ASN A 82 -2.10 15.95 8.73
N THR A 83 -1.47 17.03 9.17
CA THR A 83 -0.20 17.53 8.62
C THR A 83 0.94 16.55 8.77
N GLU A 84 1.00 15.77 9.84
CA GLU A 84 2.06 14.78 10.08
C GLU A 84 2.00 13.66 9.05
N GLN A 85 0.81 13.10 8.80
CA GLN A 85 0.62 12.09 7.77
C GLN A 85 0.93 12.61 6.38
N LEU A 86 0.55 13.86 6.08
CA LEU A 86 0.88 14.49 4.80
C LEU A 86 2.38 14.71 4.66
N LYS A 87 3.05 15.19 5.71
CA LYS A 87 4.51 15.36 5.73
C LYS A 87 5.24 14.05 5.50
N ASP A 88 4.79 12.96 6.12
CA ASP A 88 5.34 11.63 5.91
C ASP A 88 5.16 11.18 4.45
N SER A 89 4.00 11.42 3.86
CA SER A 89 3.75 11.15 2.44
C SER A 89 4.68 11.98 1.52
N LEU A 90 4.87 13.25 1.81
CA LEU A 90 5.74 14.15 1.04
C LEU A 90 7.23 13.78 1.15
N ASN A 91 7.66 13.17 2.25
CA ASN A 91 9.04 12.70 2.40
C ASN A 91 9.42 11.60 1.39
N SER A 92 8.46 11.02 0.71
CA SER A 92 8.71 10.06 -0.38
C SER A 92 9.62 10.60 -1.48
N VAL A 93 9.59 11.91 -1.76
CA VAL A 93 10.44 12.54 -2.78
C VAL A 93 11.92 12.56 -2.42
N LYS A 94 12.26 12.30 -1.16
CA LYS A 94 13.64 12.24 -0.67
C LYS A 94 14.26 10.85 -0.78
N ILE A 95 13.46 9.84 -1.12
CA ILE A 95 13.92 8.46 -1.23
C ILE A 95 14.48 8.23 -2.63
N GLU A 96 15.75 7.91 -2.69
CA GLU A 96 16.38 7.42 -3.92
C GLU A 96 15.96 5.96 -4.14
N MET A 97 15.05 5.76 -5.09
CA MET A 97 14.56 4.43 -5.44
C MET A 97 15.53 3.76 -6.42
N THR A 98 16.55 3.10 -5.87
CA THR A 98 17.49 2.32 -6.67
C THR A 98 16.79 1.11 -7.31
N THR A 99 17.38 0.58 -8.38
CA THR A 99 16.87 -0.64 -9.04
C THR A 99 16.78 -1.82 -8.05
N ASP A 100 17.78 -1.99 -7.20
CA ASP A 100 17.83 -3.08 -6.23
C ASP A 100 16.74 -2.94 -5.17
N LEU A 101 16.59 -1.75 -4.57
CA LEU A 101 15.53 -1.49 -3.60
C LEU A 101 14.15 -1.68 -4.23
N ARG A 102 13.96 -1.20 -5.47
CA ARG A 102 12.71 -1.40 -6.19
C ARG A 102 12.40 -2.88 -6.38
N GLN A 103 13.42 -3.68 -6.75
CA GLN A 103 13.26 -5.10 -6.96
C GLN A 103 12.98 -5.83 -5.65
N GLU A 104 13.72 -5.53 -4.55
CA GLU A 104 13.44 -6.10 -3.23
C GLU A 104 11.98 -5.87 -2.80
N ILE A 105 11.44 -4.68 -3.04
CA ILE A 105 10.03 -4.38 -2.71
C ILE A 105 9.09 -5.18 -3.61
N THR A 106 9.37 -5.25 -4.91
CA THR A 106 8.55 -5.99 -5.88
C THR A 106 8.47 -7.47 -5.53
N ASP A 107 9.57 -8.07 -5.10
CA ASP A 107 9.67 -9.48 -4.75
C ASP A 107 8.96 -9.87 -3.43
N LEU A 108 8.49 -8.90 -2.66
CA LEU A 108 7.69 -9.15 -1.46
C LEU A 108 6.31 -9.74 -1.76
N SER A 109 5.80 -9.53 -2.96
CA SER A 109 4.47 -9.98 -3.36
C SER A 109 4.48 -10.70 -4.69
N PRO A 110 3.58 -11.68 -4.91
CA PRO A 110 3.37 -12.25 -6.23
C PRO A 110 2.84 -11.18 -7.20
N ASN A 111 2.96 -11.44 -8.49
CA ASN A 111 2.31 -10.61 -9.50
C ASN A 111 0.79 -10.61 -9.27
N PRO A 112 0.12 -9.46 -9.37
CA PRO A 112 -1.32 -9.40 -9.23
C PRO A 112 -2.01 -10.25 -10.31
N GLY A 113 -3.08 -10.93 -9.94
CA GLY A 113 -3.95 -11.62 -10.88
C GLY A 113 -4.55 -10.65 -11.92
N VAL A 114 -5.06 -11.21 -13.01
CA VAL A 114 -5.81 -10.43 -13.99
C VAL A 114 -7.04 -9.78 -13.33
N ALA A 115 -7.52 -8.67 -13.90
CA ALA A 115 -8.59 -7.88 -13.28
C ALA A 115 -9.85 -8.69 -12.96
N THR A 116 -10.21 -9.63 -13.84
CA THR A 116 -11.38 -10.52 -13.68
C THR A 116 -11.28 -11.51 -12.52
N ASP A 117 -10.08 -11.77 -12.02
CA ASP A 117 -9.83 -12.75 -10.95
C ASP A 117 -9.67 -12.07 -9.57
N ARG A 118 -9.94 -10.77 -9.49
CA ARG A 118 -9.80 -10.01 -8.24
C ARG A 118 -11.06 -10.08 -7.40
N ASN A 119 -10.89 -10.21 -6.09
CA ASN A 119 -12.00 -10.31 -5.13
C ASN A 119 -12.95 -9.13 -5.16
N GLU A 120 -12.47 -7.92 -5.45
CA GLU A 120 -13.30 -6.73 -5.55
C GLU A 120 -14.34 -6.79 -6.68
N GLU A 121 -14.15 -7.63 -7.69
CA GLU A 121 -15.08 -7.80 -8.81
C GLU A 121 -16.25 -8.74 -8.49
N SER A 122 -16.11 -9.54 -7.45
CA SER A 122 -17.13 -10.51 -7.03
C SER A 122 -18.13 -9.94 -6.01
N THR A 123 -18.08 -8.66 -5.68
CA THR A 123 -18.90 -8.07 -4.62
C THR A 123 -19.75 -6.89 -5.08
N LYS A 124 -20.87 -6.63 -4.35
CA LYS A 124 -21.71 -5.45 -4.55
C LYS A 124 -21.00 -4.10 -4.29
N HIS A 125 -19.79 -4.14 -3.77
CA HIS A 125 -18.95 -2.97 -3.49
C HIS A 125 -17.95 -2.67 -4.61
N ASN A 126 -18.03 -3.38 -5.72
CA ASN A 126 -17.22 -3.11 -6.89
C ASN A 126 -17.67 -1.82 -7.59
N TYR A 127 -16.74 -0.92 -7.88
CA TYR A 127 -17.02 0.32 -8.62
C TYR A 127 -17.45 0.11 -10.07
N GLY A 128 -17.29 -1.07 -10.62
CA GLY A 128 -17.65 -1.40 -11.99
C GLY A 128 -19.04 -2.02 -12.19
N GLN A 129 -19.73 -2.39 -11.12
CA GLN A 129 -21.10 -2.93 -11.22
C GLN A 129 -22.10 -1.77 -11.43
N ARG A 130 -22.58 -1.65 -12.62
CA ARG A 130 -23.76 -0.84 -12.98
C ARG A 130 -24.96 -1.72 -13.16
#